data_e4c15f67d7b683212e453e92667dbb92
#
_entry.id   e4c15f67d7b683212e453e92667dbb92
#
_cell.length_a   1.000
_cell.length_b   1.000
_cell.length_c   1.000
_cell.angle_alpha   90.00
_cell.angle_beta   90.00
_cell.angle_gamma   90.00
#
_symmetry.space_group_name_H-M   'P 1'
#
loop_
_entity.id
_entity.type
_entity.pdbx_description
1 polymer ?
#
loop_
_entity_poly.entity_id
_entity_poly.type
_entity_poly.pdbx_seq_one_letter_code
_entity_poly.pdbx_strand_id
1 'polypeptide(L)'
;MEITLELIVFTVLAVFTAVSAVLAVTTKRILRAATYLLFVLFGTAGIYFQLNYSFLGAVQLLIYAGGITVLYVFSILLTSSQGDKSEDIKGYKLFVGLAATLLSLGVCLYVTLRHDFMPSHFVHGELDVQTIGHALMSSGKYGYVLPFEVISILLLACIV
;
A
#
# COMPACT_ATOMS: atom_id res chain seq x y z
N MET A 1 -18.74 23.37 -0.22
CA MET A 1 -19.00 22.47 0.91
C MET A 1 -18.44 21.06 0.66
N GLU A 2 -18.51 20.54 -0.57
CA GLU A 2 -17.95 19.21 -0.91
C GLU A 2 -16.42 19.15 -0.79
N ILE A 3 -15.70 20.14 -1.34
CA ILE A 3 -14.21 20.18 -1.28
C ILE A 3 -13.68 20.18 0.15
N THR A 4 -14.39 20.82 1.10
CA THR A 4 -13.97 20.82 2.50
C THR A 4 -14.21 19.48 3.18
N LEU A 5 -15.26 18.76 2.82
CA LEU A 5 -15.55 17.43 3.33
C LEU A 5 -14.51 16.41 2.81
N GLU A 6 -14.23 16.44 1.52
CA GLU A 6 -13.20 15.57 0.92
C GLU A 6 -11.82 15.80 1.54
N LEU A 7 -11.44 17.06 1.76
CA LEU A 7 -10.18 17.41 2.40
C LEU A 7 -10.12 16.91 3.85
N ILE A 8 -11.22 17.01 4.59
CA ILE A 8 -11.30 16.50 5.98
C ILE A 8 -11.14 14.98 5.98
N VAL A 9 -11.87 14.26 5.13
CA VAL A 9 -11.78 12.80 5.04
C VAL A 9 -10.36 12.37 4.66
N PHE A 10 -9.76 13.03 3.67
CA PHE A 10 -8.37 12.77 3.27
C PHE A 10 -7.40 12.97 4.44
N THR A 11 -7.52 14.09 5.15
CA THR A 11 -6.63 14.40 6.25
C THR A 11 -6.76 13.37 7.37
N VAL A 12 -7.98 12.96 7.72
CA VAL A 12 -8.23 11.92 8.72
C VAL A 12 -7.60 10.58 8.30
N LEU A 13 -7.81 10.15 7.06
CA LEU A 13 -7.23 8.92 6.52
C LEU A 13 -5.70 8.99 6.48
N ALA A 14 -5.13 10.11 6.05
CA ALA A 14 -3.68 10.31 6.01
C ALA A 14 -3.06 10.26 7.40
N VAL A 15 -3.64 10.95 8.38
CA VAL A 15 -3.17 10.92 9.78
C VAL A 15 -3.31 9.53 10.37
N PHE A 16 -4.45 8.86 10.16
CA PHE A 16 -4.68 7.49 10.63
C PHE A 16 -3.64 6.52 10.07
N THR A 17 -3.37 6.58 8.76
CA THR A 17 -2.39 5.74 8.09
C THR A 17 -0.98 6.02 8.60
N ALA A 18 -0.60 7.30 8.73
CA ALA A 18 0.71 7.71 9.21
C ALA A 18 0.96 7.27 10.66
N VAL A 19 -0.01 7.49 11.55
CA VAL A 19 0.10 7.05 12.96
C VAL A 19 0.19 5.53 13.05
N SER A 20 -0.63 4.81 12.31
CA SER A 20 -0.59 3.35 12.28
C SER A 20 0.74 2.82 11.74
N ALA A 21 1.33 3.47 10.74
CA ALA A 21 2.63 3.10 10.18
C ALA A 21 3.75 3.30 11.21
N VAL A 22 3.77 4.42 11.93
CA VAL A 22 4.73 4.67 12.99
C VAL A 22 4.60 3.63 14.11
N LEU A 23 3.36 3.31 14.53
CA LEU A 23 3.09 2.30 15.55
C LEU A 23 3.51 0.90 15.10
N ALA A 24 3.33 0.55 13.81
CA ALA A 24 3.75 -0.73 13.26
C ALA A 24 5.26 -0.94 13.38
N VAL A 25 6.06 0.11 13.14
CA VAL A 25 7.54 0.02 13.17
C VAL A 25 8.09 0.15 14.60
N THR A 26 7.44 0.93 15.47
CA THR A 26 7.95 1.19 16.83
C THR A 26 7.56 0.11 17.84
N THR A 27 6.55 -0.70 17.55
CA THR A 27 6.05 -1.74 18.45
C THR A 27 7.00 -2.93 18.48
N LYS A 28 7.43 -3.31 19.69
CA LYS A 28 8.33 -4.47 19.92
C LYS A 28 7.63 -5.83 19.82
N ARG A 29 6.32 -5.89 19.90
CA ARG A 29 5.55 -7.15 19.81
C ARG A 29 5.14 -7.39 18.37
N ILE A 30 5.61 -8.49 17.79
CA ILE A 30 5.40 -8.84 16.37
C ILE A 30 3.91 -8.89 16.01
N LEU A 31 3.06 -9.48 16.85
CA LEU A 31 1.63 -9.56 16.60
C LEU A 31 0.94 -8.18 16.60
N ARG A 32 1.34 -7.27 17.50
CA ARG A 32 0.82 -5.90 17.49
C ARG A 32 1.30 -5.11 16.25
N ALA A 33 2.57 -5.31 15.86
CA ALA A 33 3.08 -4.71 14.63
C ALA A 33 2.26 -5.15 13.40
N ALA A 34 1.90 -6.43 13.33
CA ALA A 34 1.06 -6.98 12.28
C ALA A 34 -0.35 -6.36 12.26
N THR A 35 -0.97 -6.14 13.42
CA THR A 35 -2.28 -5.47 13.49
C THR A 35 -2.20 -3.99 13.09
N TYR A 36 -1.16 -3.27 13.45
CA TYR A 36 -0.96 -1.89 12.99
C TYR A 36 -0.68 -1.84 11.49
N LEU A 37 0.06 -2.80 10.94
CA LEU A 37 0.25 -2.94 9.50
C LEU A 37 -1.09 -3.14 8.78
N LEU A 38 -1.99 -3.96 9.32
CA LEU A 38 -3.34 -4.12 8.80
C LEU A 38 -4.08 -2.78 8.72
N PHE A 39 -4.00 -1.94 9.77
CA PHE A 39 -4.62 -0.63 9.76
C PHE A 39 -4.02 0.32 8.72
N VAL A 40 -2.71 0.23 8.47
CA VAL A 40 -2.06 0.97 7.36
C VAL A 40 -2.67 0.57 6.02
N LEU A 41 -2.85 -0.73 5.79
CA LEU A 41 -3.40 -1.25 4.53
C LEU A 41 -4.87 -0.85 4.34
N PHE A 42 -5.67 -0.83 5.41
CA PHE A 42 -7.03 -0.30 5.37
C PHE A 42 -7.07 1.20 5.08
N GLY A 43 -6.21 1.98 5.73
CA GLY A 43 -6.10 3.41 5.49
C GLY A 43 -5.69 3.72 4.05
N THR A 44 -4.75 2.97 3.50
CA THR A 44 -4.33 3.08 2.09
C THR A 44 -5.49 2.76 1.12
N ALA A 45 -6.27 1.72 1.40
CA ALA A 45 -7.45 1.41 0.60
C ALA A 45 -8.50 2.55 0.64
N GLY A 46 -8.69 3.16 1.83
CA GLY A 46 -9.55 4.33 1.98
C GLY A 46 -9.10 5.51 1.12
N ILE A 47 -7.80 5.76 1.04
CA ILE A 47 -7.23 6.80 0.17
C ILE A 47 -7.48 6.47 -1.31
N TYR A 48 -7.33 5.21 -1.74
CA TYR A 48 -7.66 4.82 -3.11
C TYR A 48 -9.12 5.06 -3.46
N PHE A 49 -10.05 4.71 -2.57
CA PHE A 49 -11.48 4.99 -2.80
C PHE A 49 -11.77 6.49 -2.91
N GLN A 50 -11.12 7.30 -2.07
CA GLN A 50 -11.29 8.74 -2.13
C GLN A 50 -10.74 9.37 -3.41
N LEU A 51 -9.70 8.78 -3.99
CA LEU A 51 -9.14 9.19 -5.28
C LEU A 51 -9.90 8.62 -6.49
N ASN A 52 -11.05 7.99 -6.29
CA ASN A 52 -11.87 7.31 -7.30
C ASN A 52 -11.16 6.14 -8.01
N TYR A 53 -10.17 5.53 -7.36
CA TYR A 53 -9.55 4.28 -7.81
C TYR A 53 -10.23 3.07 -7.15
N SER A 54 -11.51 2.86 -7.46
CA SER A 54 -12.34 1.84 -6.83
C SER A 54 -11.77 0.42 -6.98
N PHE A 55 -11.26 0.08 -8.16
CA PHE A 55 -10.60 -1.21 -8.41
C PHE A 55 -9.34 -1.39 -7.54
N LEU A 56 -8.47 -0.40 -7.48
CA LEU A 56 -7.26 -0.47 -6.64
C LEU A 56 -7.59 -0.59 -5.15
N GLY A 57 -8.59 0.15 -4.68
CA GLY A 57 -9.08 0.06 -3.31
C GLY A 57 -9.60 -1.33 -2.96
N ALA A 58 -10.40 -1.93 -3.87
CA ALA A 58 -10.92 -3.28 -3.70
C ALA A 58 -9.80 -4.33 -3.68
N VAL A 59 -8.83 -4.26 -4.60
CA VAL A 59 -7.67 -5.15 -4.65
C VAL A 59 -6.81 -5.01 -3.38
N GLN A 60 -6.60 -3.79 -2.92
CA GLN A 60 -5.87 -3.51 -1.68
C GLN A 60 -6.52 -4.21 -0.47
N LEU A 61 -7.84 -4.14 -0.35
CA LEU A 61 -8.57 -4.81 0.72
C LEU A 61 -8.54 -6.33 0.60
N LEU A 62 -8.83 -6.86 -0.59
CA LEU A 62 -8.96 -8.30 -0.78
C LEU A 62 -7.60 -9.01 -0.70
N ILE A 63 -6.58 -8.50 -1.36
CA ILE A 63 -5.28 -9.18 -1.47
C ILE A 63 -4.37 -8.82 -0.30
N TYR A 64 -4.14 -7.52 -0.06
CA TYR A 64 -3.17 -7.10 0.96
C TYR A 64 -3.73 -7.17 2.37
N ALA A 65 -4.87 -6.55 2.64
CA ALA A 65 -5.46 -6.57 3.97
C ALA A 65 -6.10 -7.93 4.31
N GLY A 66 -6.76 -8.57 3.35
CA GLY A 66 -7.40 -9.86 3.53
C GLY A 66 -6.43 -11.04 3.39
N GLY A 67 -5.85 -11.24 2.21
CA GLY A 67 -5.06 -12.43 1.91
C GLY A 67 -3.69 -12.43 2.61
N ILE A 68 -2.83 -11.51 2.23
CA ILE A 68 -1.42 -11.50 2.66
C ILE A 68 -1.29 -11.28 4.16
N THR A 69 -2.03 -10.32 4.72
CA THR A 69 -1.92 -10.02 6.16
C THR A 69 -2.46 -11.15 7.02
N VAL A 70 -3.54 -11.79 6.62
CA VAL A 70 -4.08 -12.95 7.35
C VAL A 70 -3.08 -14.11 7.34
N LEU A 71 -2.48 -14.43 6.18
CA LEU A 71 -1.45 -15.45 6.08
C LEU A 71 -0.22 -15.13 6.94
N TYR A 72 0.20 -13.86 6.92
CA TYR A 72 1.32 -13.38 7.71
C TYR A 72 1.05 -13.49 9.21
N VAL A 73 -0.13 -13.03 9.68
CA VAL A 73 -0.53 -13.14 11.09
C VAL A 73 -0.61 -14.61 11.52
N PHE A 74 -1.19 -15.46 10.68
CA PHE A 74 -1.30 -16.88 10.95
C PHE A 74 0.07 -17.55 11.03
N SER A 75 0.99 -17.22 10.13
CA SER A 75 2.37 -17.69 10.17
C SER A 75 3.07 -17.29 11.47
N ILE A 76 2.89 -16.04 11.91
CA ILE A 76 3.45 -15.59 13.20
C ILE A 76 2.86 -16.38 14.36
N LEU A 77 1.56 -16.60 14.38
CA LEU A 77 0.91 -17.35 15.46
C LEU A 77 1.38 -18.80 15.55
N LEU A 78 1.71 -19.43 14.42
CA LEU A 78 2.20 -20.81 14.38
C LEU A 78 3.69 -20.93 14.74
N THR A 79 4.50 -19.93 14.38
CA THR A 79 5.96 -19.99 14.53
C THR A 79 6.48 -19.27 15.76
N SER A 80 5.75 -18.28 16.26
CA SER A 80 6.20 -17.46 17.39
C SER A 80 5.92 -18.15 18.72
N SER A 81 6.96 -18.33 19.52
CA SER A 81 6.82 -18.64 20.93
C SER A 81 6.17 -17.44 21.64
N GLN A 82 5.21 -17.70 22.55
CA GLN A 82 4.52 -16.65 23.30
C GLN A 82 5.52 -15.77 24.06
N GLY A 83 5.88 -14.62 23.49
CA GLY A 83 6.80 -13.69 24.13
C GLY A 83 7.91 -13.14 23.23
N ASP A 84 7.97 -13.56 21.96
CA ASP A 84 8.97 -13.02 21.03
C ASP A 84 8.83 -11.50 20.91
N LYS A 85 9.78 -10.84 21.56
CA LYS A 85 9.99 -9.41 21.42
C LYS A 85 11.03 -9.19 20.31
N SER A 86 10.76 -8.29 19.40
CA SER A 86 11.77 -7.82 18.47
C SER A 86 13.00 -7.31 19.25
N GLU A 87 14.18 -7.66 18.78
CA GLU A 87 15.43 -7.16 19.36
C GLU A 87 15.45 -5.63 19.40
N ASP A 88 16.08 -5.08 20.44
CA ASP A 88 16.25 -3.63 20.54
C ASP A 88 17.17 -3.13 19.41
N ILE A 89 16.66 -2.18 18.64
CA ILE A 89 17.42 -1.57 17.56
C ILE A 89 18.58 -0.79 18.18
N LYS A 90 19.82 -1.19 17.88
CA LYS A 90 21.02 -0.50 18.33
C LYS A 90 20.98 0.95 17.82
N GLY A 91 21.43 1.92 18.62
CA GLY A 91 21.34 3.36 18.31
C GLY A 91 21.91 3.74 16.93
N TYR A 92 22.99 3.06 16.49
CA TYR A 92 23.54 3.26 15.13
C TYR A 92 22.55 2.91 14.01
N LYS A 93 21.86 1.76 14.13
CA LYS A 93 20.86 1.33 13.13
C LYS A 93 19.65 2.29 13.09
N LEU A 94 19.25 2.80 14.25
CA LEU A 94 18.20 3.81 14.35
C LEU A 94 18.61 5.10 13.66
N PHE A 95 19.84 5.59 13.89
CA PHE A 95 20.36 6.79 13.27
C PHE A 95 20.43 6.68 11.75
N VAL A 96 20.96 5.58 11.23
CA VAL A 96 21.05 5.33 9.78
C VAL A 96 19.65 5.22 9.15
N GLY A 97 18.73 4.52 9.80
CA GLY A 97 17.34 4.41 9.35
C GLY A 97 16.63 5.77 9.31
N LEU A 98 16.82 6.58 10.34
CA LEU A 98 16.21 7.89 10.43
C LEU A 98 16.81 8.86 9.39
N ALA A 99 18.11 8.81 9.18
CA ALA A 99 18.79 9.60 8.15
C ALA A 99 18.32 9.22 6.74
N ALA A 100 18.20 7.91 6.44
CA ALA A 100 17.68 7.42 5.16
C ALA A 100 16.22 7.87 4.92
N THR A 101 15.38 7.81 5.95
CA THR A 101 13.97 8.24 5.88
C THR A 101 13.86 9.74 5.63
N LEU A 102 14.64 10.57 6.35
CA LEU A 102 14.64 12.00 6.16
C LEU A 102 15.16 12.40 4.77
N LEU A 103 16.18 11.72 4.28
CA LEU A 103 16.72 11.95 2.95
C LEU A 103 15.69 11.60 1.87
N SER A 104 15.02 10.45 1.99
CA SER A 104 13.95 10.04 1.09
C SER A 104 12.78 11.03 1.11
N LEU A 105 12.35 11.45 2.29
CA LEU A 105 11.31 12.46 2.45
C LEU A 105 11.70 13.79 1.79
N GLY A 106 12.95 14.22 2.01
CA GLY A 106 13.48 15.45 1.41
C GLY A 106 13.51 15.40 -0.12
N VAL A 107 13.91 14.26 -0.71
CA VAL A 107 13.91 14.08 -2.17
C VAL A 107 12.48 14.09 -2.71
N CYS A 108 11.55 13.37 -2.08
CA CYS A 108 10.15 13.36 -2.49
C CYS A 108 9.53 14.77 -2.41
N LEU A 109 9.77 15.48 -1.32
CA LEU A 109 9.27 16.84 -1.14
C LEU A 109 9.88 17.81 -2.18
N TYR A 110 11.18 17.71 -2.44
CA TYR A 110 11.86 18.52 -3.45
C TYR A 110 11.28 18.29 -4.84
N VAL A 111 11.10 17.03 -5.24
CA VAL A 111 10.52 16.68 -6.55
C VAL A 111 9.09 17.20 -6.65
N THR A 112 8.27 17.00 -5.61
CA THR A 112 6.87 17.44 -5.61
C THR A 112 6.74 18.97 -5.69
N LEU A 113 7.59 19.72 -5.00
CA LEU A 113 7.55 21.18 -5.01
C LEU A 113 8.15 21.80 -6.28
N ARG A 114 9.04 21.07 -6.96
CA ARG A 114 9.70 21.58 -8.18
C ARG A 114 9.03 21.14 -9.47
N HIS A 115 8.18 20.13 -9.39
CA HIS A 115 7.49 19.60 -10.55
C HIS A 115 6.24 20.43 -10.85
N ASP A 116 6.21 21.04 -12.03
CA ASP A 116 5.00 21.69 -12.53
C ASP A 116 4.02 20.59 -12.99
N PHE A 117 3.01 20.33 -12.19
CA PHE A 117 1.95 19.38 -12.54
C PHE A 117 1.08 19.99 -13.64
N MET A 118 1.31 19.59 -14.89
CA MET A 118 0.40 19.94 -15.97
C MET A 118 -0.95 19.25 -15.73
N PRO A 119 -2.08 19.99 -15.82
CA PRO A 119 -3.38 19.35 -15.75
C PRO A 119 -3.47 18.32 -16.89
N SER A 120 -3.64 17.05 -16.53
CA SER A 120 -3.77 16.01 -17.53
C SER A 120 -5.09 16.21 -18.28
N HIS A 121 -5.03 16.31 -19.61
CA HIS A 121 -6.21 16.34 -20.46
C HIS A 121 -6.91 14.97 -20.56
N PHE A 122 -6.40 13.97 -19.88
CA PHE A 122 -7.09 12.68 -19.77
C PHE A 122 -8.28 12.85 -18.84
N VAL A 123 -9.47 12.68 -19.39
CA VAL A 123 -10.69 12.53 -18.59
C VAL A 123 -10.45 11.29 -17.72
N HIS A 124 -10.24 11.51 -16.42
CA HIS A 124 -10.17 10.43 -15.45
C HIS A 124 -11.59 9.89 -15.26
N GLY A 125 -12.04 9.07 -16.25
CA GLY A 125 -13.17 8.18 -16.01
C GLY A 125 -12.73 7.17 -14.97
N GLU A 126 -13.64 6.73 -14.11
CA GLU A 126 -13.41 5.57 -13.27
C GLU A 126 -12.80 4.47 -14.13
N LEU A 127 -11.62 3.97 -13.74
CA LEU A 127 -11.04 2.81 -14.41
C LEU A 127 -11.92 1.61 -14.05
N ASP A 128 -12.96 1.42 -14.85
CA ASP A 128 -13.86 0.29 -14.72
C ASP A 128 -13.07 -1.01 -14.88
N VAL A 129 -13.41 -1.99 -14.06
CA VAL A 129 -12.82 -3.34 -14.07
C VAL A 129 -12.84 -3.93 -15.48
N GLN A 130 -13.88 -3.64 -16.24
CA GLN A 130 -14.04 -4.08 -17.63
C GLN A 130 -12.95 -3.50 -18.56
N THR A 131 -12.65 -2.22 -18.43
CA THR A 131 -11.59 -1.55 -19.18
C THR A 131 -10.22 -2.14 -18.88
N ILE A 132 -9.95 -2.40 -17.60
CA ILE A 132 -8.71 -3.06 -17.16
C ILE A 132 -8.61 -4.48 -17.73
N GLY A 133 -9.70 -5.25 -17.67
CA GLY A 133 -9.77 -6.59 -18.24
C GLY A 133 -9.50 -6.62 -19.74
N HIS A 134 -10.09 -5.71 -20.50
CA HIS A 134 -9.83 -5.57 -21.93
C HIS A 134 -8.38 -5.19 -22.21
N ALA A 135 -7.78 -4.29 -21.45
CA ALA A 135 -6.38 -3.91 -21.61
C ALA A 135 -5.43 -5.09 -21.32
N LEU A 136 -5.73 -5.89 -20.30
CA LEU A 136 -4.94 -7.09 -19.94
C LEU A 136 -5.00 -8.19 -21.00
N MET A 137 -6.15 -8.37 -21.66
CA MET A 137 -6.35 -9.40 -22.69
C MET A 137 -6.02 -8.91 -24.12
N SER A 138 -5.73 -7.62 -24.29
CA SER A 138 -5.46 -7.05 -25.60
C SER A 138 -4.08 -7.48 -26.11
N SER A 139 -4.02 -7.97 -27.35
CA SER A 139 -2.80 -8.26 -28.10
C SER A 139 -2.31 -7.10 -28.97
N GLY A 140 -2.96 -5.93 -28.91
CA GLY A 140 -2.59 -4.74 -29.66
C GLY A 140 -1.28 -4.10 -29.19
N LYS A 141 -0.84 -3.05 -29.88
CA LYS A 141 0.43 -2.33 -29.64
C LYS A 141 0.61 -1.85 -28.19
N TYR A 142 -0.50 -1.63 -27.45
CA TYR A 142 -0.54 -1.20 -26.06
C TYR A 142 -1.23 -2.22 -25.15
N GLY A 143 -1.34 -3.46 -25.57
CA GLY A 143 -1.95 -4.53 -24.80
C GLY A 143 -0.97 -5.18 -23.82
N TYR A 144 -1.50 -5.74 -22.74
CA TYR A 144 -0.75 -6.37 -21.66
C TYR A 144 -0.91 -7.89 -21.61
N VAL A 145 -1.24 -8.54 -22.75
CA VAL A 145 -1.47 -9.99 -22.80
C VAL A 145 -0.22 -10.79 -22.38
N LEU A 146 0.98 -10.35 -22.78
CA LEU A 146 2.24 -10.99 -22.41
C LEU A 146 2.51 -10.97 -20.90
N PRO A 147 2.48 -9.80 -20.21
CA PRO A 147 2.55 -9.77 -18.76
C PRO A 147 1.46 -10.58 -18.07
N PHE A 148 0.25 -10.62 -18.62
CA PHE A 148 -0.86 -11.41 -18.09
C PHE A 148 -0.56 -12.91 -18.14
N GLU A 149 -0.03 -13.43 -19.25
CA GLU A 149 0.37 -14.83 -19.38
C GLU A 149 1.51 -15.21 -18.41
N VAL A 150 2.52 -14.35 -18.29
CA VAL A 150 3.64 -14.57 -17.35
C VAL A 150 3.15 -14.64 -15.90
N ILE A 151 2.24 -13.74 -15.51
CA ILE A 151 1.64 -13.75 -14.16
C ILE A 151 0.80 -15.02 -13.95
N SER A 152 0.10 -15.49 -14.98
CA SER A 152 -0.69 -16.73 -14.91
C SER A 152 0.18 -17.97 -14.69
N ILE A 153 1.35 -18.04 -15.35
CA ILE A 153 2.33 -19.11 -15.12
C ILE A 153 2.92 -19.01 -13.70
N LEU A 154 3.24 -17.80 -13.24
CA LEU A 154 3.73 -17.59 -11.89
C LEU A 154 2.69 -18.03 -10.84
N LEU A 155 1.42 -17.71 -11.06
CA LEU A 155 0.33 -18.10 -10.17
C LEU A 155 0.19 -19.63 -10.12
N LEU A 156 0.29 -20.30 -11.27
CA LEU A 156 0.30 -21.76 -11.35
C LEU A 156 1.46 -22.36 -10.56
N ALA A 157 2.66 -21.79 -10.70
CA ALA A 157 3.85 -22.24 -9.98
C ALA A 157 3.74 -22.02 -8.45
N CYS A 158 2.98 -21.02 -8.01
CA CYS A 158 2.75 -20.80 -6.58
C CYS A 158 1.73 -21.77 -5.96
N ILE A 159 0.88 -22.39 -6.77
CA ILE A 159 -0.15 -23.34 -6.32
C ILE A 159 0.38 -24.78 -6.27
N VAL A 160 1.33 -25.11 -7.14
CA VAL A 160 1.96 -26.45 -7.24
C VAL A 160 3.12 -26.59 -6.25
#